data_286afffec7dd7d8a4bfa902d9745f87d
#
_entry.id   286afffec7dd7d8a4bfa902d9745f87d
#
_cell.length_a   1.000
_cell.length_b   1.000
_cell.length_c   1.000
_cell.angle_alpha   90.00
_cell.angle_beta   90.00
_cell.angle_gamma   90.00
#
_symmetry.space_group_name_H-M   'P 1'
#
loop_
_entity.id
_entity.type
_entity.pdbx_description
1 polymer ?
#
loop_
_entity_poly.entity_id
_entity_poly.type
_entity_poly.pdbx_seq_one_letter_code
_entity_poly.pdbx_strand_id
1 'polypeptide(L)'
;IISGFDKKDSTSINSEVSNLKYETVSEMDHIIGIPSDIIDSIKDPKVKETYLENIDLLKKNGVKTKEVELQNLEYSLPAYYVIAPAECSANLSRYDGVKFGYSCENPKNLEDLYTRTRSEGFGEEVKKRILIGTYCLSAGYFDAYYLKAQKIRTLVTESFKKAFKDVSVIAMPTCSNTAFDLESIQDPIKMYEQDIYTIPANLAGLPAISIPAGNQKNLPLGLQFIGNHLQEASILNISHKFQKMSDYHV
;
A
#
# COMPACT_ATOMS: atom_id res chain seq x y z
N ILE A 1 -18.91 -7.98 4.12
CA ILE A 1 -19.89 -7.66 3.06
C ILE A 1 -19.28 -7.84 1.69
N ILE A 2 -18.03 -7.39 1.46
CA ILE A 2 -17.36 -7.43 0.15
C ILE A 2 -16.44 -8.63 -0.05
N SER A 3 -16.31 -9.54 0.91
CA SER A 3 -15.48 -10.73 0.79
C SER A 3 -16.18 -11.81 -0.02
N GLY A 4 -15.42 -12.55 -0.83
CA GLY A 4 -15.91 -13.68 -1.61
C GLY A 4 -15.48 -13.60 -3.08
N PHE A 5 -15.69 -14.70 -3.79
CA PHE A 5 -15.39 -14.80 -5.21
C PHE A 5 -16.45 -14.10 -6.06
N ASP A 6 -16.02 -13.15 -6.90
CA ASP A 6 -16.86 -12.51 -7.91
C ASP A 6 -16.57 -13.11 -9.30
N LYS A 7 -17.54 -13.82 -9.88
CA LYS A 7 -17.44 -14.42 -11.22
C LYS A 7 -17.34 -13.39 -12.35
N LYS A 8 -17.71 -12.11 -12.10
CA LYS A 8 -17.65 -11.03 -13.09
C LYS A 8 -16.33 -10.29 -13.07
N ASP A 9 -15.52 -10.48 -12.04
CA ASP A 9 -14.19 -9.89 -11.92
C ASP A 9 -13.13 -10.97 -12.21
N SER A 10 -12.43 -10.83 -13.32
CA SER A 10 -11.37 -11.75 -13.74
C SER A 10 -10.15 -11.75 -12.81
N THR A 11 -10.03 -10.76 -11.93
CA THR A 11 -8.96 -10.66 -10.92
C THR A 11 -9.34 -11.27 -9.59
N SER A 12 -10.64 -11.58 -9.38
CA SER A 12 -11.12 -12.22 -8.15
C SER A 12 -10.59 -13.64 -8.01
N ILE A 13 -10.05 -13.95 -6.83
CA ILE A 13 -9.47 -15.27 -6.55
C ILE A 13 -10.55 -16.21 -6.03
N ASN A 14 -10.70 -17.37 -6.66
CA ASN A 14 -11.59 -18.41 -6.17
C ASN A 14 -10.91 -19.21 -5.04
N SER A 15 -10.98 -18.68 -3.83
CA SER A 15 -10.50 -19.33 -2.61
C SER A 15 -11.66 -19.53 -1.64
N GLU A 16 -11.52 -20.50 -0.73
CA GLU A 16 -12.44 -20.61 0.40
C GLU A 16 -12.33 -19.33 1.24
N VAL A 17 -13.46 -18.65 1.39
CA VAL A 17 -13.55 -17.46 2.23
C VAL A 17 -13.86 -17.90 3.64
N SER A 18 -12.93 -17.65 4.54
CA SER A 18 -13.14 -17.85 5.96
C SER A 18 -14.26 -16.95 6.50
N ASN A 19 -14.87 -17.34 7.60
CA ASN A 19 -15.86 -16.48 8.28
C ASN A 19 -15.13 -15.34 9.00
N LEU A 20 -14.75 -14.30 8.26
CA LEU A 20 -13.97 -13.17 8.76
C LEU A 20 -14.57 -12.53 10.03
N LYS A 21 -15.91 -12.48 10.11
CA LYS A 21 -16.59 -11.93 11.30
C LYS A 21 -16.34 -12.79 12.54
N TYR A 22 -16.37 -14.11 12.41
CA TYR A 22 -16.09 -15.03 13.51
C TYR A 22 -14.60 -14.99 13.87
N GLU A 23 -13.73 -15.08 12.89
CA GLU A 23 -12.28 -15.11 13.09
C GLU A 23 -11.74 -13.81 13.67
N THR A 24 -12.35 -12.65 13.37
CA THR A 24 -11.97 -11.35 13.95
C THR A 24 -12.09 -11.34 15.48
N VAL A 25 -13.08 -12.03 16.05
CA VAL A 25 -13.33 -12.04 17.50
C VAL A 25 -12.86 -13.32 18.19
N SER A 26 -12.42 -14.33 17.44
CA SER A 26 -11.91 -15.59 17.97
C SER A 26 -10.60 -15.42 18.74
N GLU A 27 -10.27 -16.39 19.58
CA GLU A 27 -8.95 -16.43 20.21
C GLU A 27 -7.95 -16.99 19.18
N MET A 28 -7.07 -16.11 18.69
CA MET A 28 -5.96 -16.46 17.81
C MET A 28 -4.66 -16.02 18.44
N ASP A 29 -3.68 -16.92 18.47
CA ASP A 29 -2.32 -16.59 18.88
C ASP A 29 -1.58 -15.98 17.70
N HIS A 30 -1.06 -14.77 17.91
CA HIS A 30 -0.24 -14.07 16.94
C HIS A 30 1.19 -13.94 17.43
N ILE A 31 2.15 -14.11 16.52
CA ILE A 31 3.51 -13.65 16.67
C ILE A 31 3.66 -12.44 15.75
N ILE A 32 3.90 -11.26 16.33
CA ILE A 32 4.02 -10.02 15.57
C ILE A 32 5.49 -9.78 15.23
N GLY A 33 5.78 -9.66 13.94
CA GLY A 33 7.08 -9.25 13.43
C GLY A 33 7.29 -7.75 13.61
N ILE A 34 8.43 -7.39 14.18
CA ILE A 34 8.86 -6.01 14.40
C ILE A 34 10.09 -5.77 13.52
N PRO A 35 9.97 -5.04 12.39
CA PRO A 35 11.11 -4.78 11.52
C PRO A 35 12.09 -3.80 12.17
N SER A 36 13.29 -4.27 12.53
CA SER A 36 14.32 -3.44 13.16
C SER A 36 14.85 -2.36 12.22
N ASP A 37 15.05 -2.69 10.95
CA ASP A 37 15.47 -1.77 9.90
C ASP A 37 14.47 -0.61 9.67
N ILE A 38 13.17 -0.88 9.80
CA ILE A 38 12.14 0.16 9.72
C ILE A 38 12.20 1.10 10.92
N ILE A 39 12.39 0.58 12.13
CA ILE A 39 12.51 1.41 13.35
C ILE A 39 13.64 2.43 13.22
N ASP A 40 14.76 2.02 12.63
CA ASP A 40 15.91 2.90 12.42
C ASP A 40 15.68 3.93 11.31
N SER A 41 14.81 3.64 10.36
CA SER A 41 14.45 4.53 9.26
C SER A 41 13.45 5.62 9.65
N ILE A 42 12.74 5.50 10.79
CA ILE A 42 11.74 6.48 11.24
C ILE A 42 12.44 7.80 11.62
N LYS A 43 12.24 8.83 10.80
CA LYS A 43 12.87 10.14 10.98
C LYS A 43 12.16 11.02 12.02
N ASP A 44 10.82 10.95 12.10
CA ASP A 44 10.05 11.74 13.08
C ASP A 44 10.12 11.06 14.46
N PRO A 45 10.68 11.75 15.47
CA PRO A 45 10.83 11.17 16.82
C PRO A 45 9.49 10.78 17.47
N LYS A 46 8.40 11.55 17.18
CA LYS A 46 7.09 11.27 17.78
C LYS A 46 6.43 10.06 17.14
N VAL A 47 6.57 9.89 15.82
CA VAL A 47 6.12 8.66 15.13
C VAL A 47 6.87 7.45 15.69
N LYS A 48 8.19 7.58 15.87
CA LYS A 48 9.02 6.50 16.45
C LYS A 48 8.60 6.16 17.88
N GLU A 49 8.44 7.16 18.73
CA GLU A 49 7.99 7.00 20.10
C GLU A 49 6.62 6.32 20.16
N THR A 50 5.63 6.86 19.43
CA THR A 50 4.28 6.30 19.38
C THR A 50 4.27 4.86 18.87
N TYR A 51 5.05 4.55 17.84
CA TYR A 51 5.18 3.18 17.35
C TYR A 51 5.72 2.23 18.44
N LEU A 52 6.80 2.60 19.12
CA LEU A 52 7.40 1.79 20.19
C LEU A 52 6.46 1.63 21.39
N GLU A 53 5.75 2.68 21.80
CA GLU A 53 4.73 2.61 22.84
C GLU A 53 3.63 1.60 22.52
N ASN A 54 3.17 1.56 21.26
CA ASN A 54 2.15 0.61 20.82
C ASN A 54 2.68 -0.84 20.76
N ILE A 55 3.94 -1.03 20.39
CA ILE A 55 4.57 -2.35 20.48
C ILE A 55 4.69 -2.81 21.93
N ASP A 56 5.04 -1.92 22.85
CA ASP A 56 5.09 -2.22 24.27
C ASP A 56 3.70 -2.49 24.88
N LEU A 57 2.66 -1.78 24.40
CA LEU A 57 1.28 -2.06 24.79
C LEU A 57 0.86 -3.48 24.38
N LEU A 58 1.18 -3.91 23.18
CA LEU A 58 0.94 -5.29 22.73
C LEU A 58 1.66 -6.31 23.59
N LYS A 59 2.96 -6.10 23.88
CA LYS A 59 3.75 -6.99 24.74
C LYS A 59 3.18 -7.09 26.15
N LYS A 60 2.82 -5.96 26.77
CA LYS A 60 2.21 -5.91 28.11
C LYS A 60 0.89 -6.66 28.20
N ASN A 61 0.15 -6.76 27.10
CA ASN A 61 -1.08 -7.53 26.99
C ASN A 61 -0.88 -8.97 26.50
N GLY A 62 0.34 -9.50 26.57
CA GLY A 62 0.65 -10.89 26.32
C GLY A 62 0.82 -11.27 24.84
N VAL A 63 0.83 -10.30 23.92
CA VAL A 63 1.06 -10.59 22.49
C VAL A 63 2.54 -10.86 22.27
N LYS A 64 2.85 -12.01 21.66
CA LYS A 64 4.22 -12.40 21.33
C LYS A 64 4.77 -11.54 20.20
N THR A 65 6.01 -11.07 20.34
CA THR A 65 6.70 -10.30 19.31
C THR A 65 8.04 -10.94 18.96
N LYS A 66 8.46 -10.78 17.69
CA LYS A 66 9.76 -11.25 17.21
C LYS A 66 10.36 -10.19 16.31
N GLU A 67 11.64 -9.90 16.47
CA GLU A 67 12.35 -9.06 15.49
C GLU A 67 12.47 -9.78 14.15
N VAL A 68 12.27 -9.04 13.08
CA VAL A 68 12.42 -9.50 11.71
C VAL A 68 13.18 -8.45 10.88
N GLU A 69 13.80 -8.89 9.80
CA GLU A 69 14.43 -8.00 8.82
C GLU A 69 13.60 -7.98 7.54
N LEU A 70 13.33 -6.77 7.02
CA LEU A 70 12.64 -6.55 5.76
C LEU A 70 13.60 -5.86 4.76
N GLN A 71 14.52 -6.64 4.22
CA GLN A 71 15.53 -6.13 3.30
C GLN A 71 14.95 -5.54 2.03
N ASN A 72 15.62 -4.53 1.46
CA ASN A 72 15.30 -3.87 0.20
C ASN A 72 14.01 -3.02 0.19
N LEU A 73 13.41 -2.73 1.35
CA LEU A 73 12.21 -1.91 1.41
C LEU A 73 12.46 -0.46 0.95
N GLU A 74 13.67 0.05 1.13
CA GLU A 74 14.10 1.38 0.67
C GLU A 74 13.95 1.56 -0.85
N TYR A 75 14.00 0.47 -1.63
CA TYR A 75 13.79 0.50 -3.08
C TYR A 75 12.32 0.40 -3.50
N SER A 76 11.40 0.21 -2.55
CA SER A 76 9.97 0.05 -2.85
C SER A 76 9.38 1.31 -3.47
N LEU A 77 9.69 2.47 -2.90
CA LEU A 77 9.19 3.76 -3.38
C LEU A 77 9.57 4.03 -4.84
N PRO A 78 10.85 4.03 -5.25
CA PRO A 78 11.22 4.23 -6.65
C PRO A 78 10.68 3.12 -7.57
N ALA A 79 10.62 1.87 -7.13
CA ALA A 79 10.05 0.78 -7.93
C ALA A 79 8.56 0.99 -8.20
N TYR A 80 7.79 1.42 -7.21
CA TYR A 80 6.37 1.74 -7.34
C TYR A 80 6.14 2.85 -8.37
N TYR A 81 6.92 3.94 -8.33
CA TYR A 81 6.78 5.06 -9.26
C TYR A 81 7.22 4.76 -10.69
N VAL A 82 7.77 3.58 -10.94
CA VAL A 82 7.96 3.02 -12.29
C VAL A 82 6.81 2.08 -12.65
N ILE A 83 6.48 1.12 -11.78
CA ILE A 83 5.51 0.06 -12.07
C ILE A 83 4.09 0.62 -12.19
N ALA A 84 3.63 1.42 -11.22
CA ALA A 84 2.26 1.91 -11.20
C ALA A 84 1.94 2.84 -12.40
N PRO A 85 2.80 3.81 -12.79
CA PRO A 85 2.60 4.57 -14.01
C PRO A 85 2.65 3.70 -15.29
N ALA A 86 3.53 2.70 -15.36
CA ALA A 86 3.60 1.80 -16.50
C ALA A 86 2.30 1.01 -16.68
N GLU A 87 1.76 0.44 -15.60
CA GLU A 87 0.46 -0.24 -15.63
C GLU A 87 -0.69 0.73 -15.89
N CYS A 88 -0.67 1.93 -15.32
CA CYS A 88 -1.64 2.99 -15.58
C CYS A 88 -1.68 3.34 -17.08
N SER A 89 -0.53 3.57 -17.71
CA SER A 89 -0.42 3.84 -19.15
C SER A 89 -1.03 2.71 -19.99
N ALA A 90 -0.69 1.46 -19.69
CA ALA A 90 -1.20 0.30 -20.40
C ALA A 90 -2.72 0.10 -20.22
N ASN A 91 -3.20 0.19 -18.98
CA ASN A 91 -4.60 -0.05 -18.66
C ASN A 91 -5.53 1.06 -19.16
N LEU A 92 -5.09 2.32 -19.12
CA LEU A 92 -5.88 3.47 -19.57
C LEU A 92 -5.78 3.72 -21.08
N SER A 93 -4.97 2.96 -21.81
CA SER A 93 -4.91 3.06 -23.28
C SER A 93 -6.24 2.77 -23.99
N ARG A 94 -7.10 1.96 -23.35
CA ARG A 94 -8.42 1.59 -23.86
C ARG A 94 -9.48 2.70 -23.83
N TYR A 95 -9.22 3.78 -23.09
CA TYR A 95 -10.15 4.91 -23.02
C TYR A 95 -9.83 5.92 -24.14
N ASP A 96 -10.33 5.63 -25.33
CA ASP A 96 -10.07 6.35 -26.56
C ASP A 96 -11.30 7.11 -27.11
N GLY A 97 -12.45 7.03 -26.40
CA GLY A 97 -13.70 7.65 -26.80
C GLY A 97 -14.59 6.80 -27.70
N VAL A 98 -14.14 5.61 -28.12
CA VAL A 98 -14.90 4.73 -28.99
C VAL A 98 -15.76 3.75 -28.23
N LYS A 99 -15.19 3.05 -27.24
CA LYS A 99 -15.84 1.91 -26.60
C LYS A 99 -16.09 2.10 -25.11
N PHE A 100 -15.20 2.80 -24.40
CA PHE A 100 -15.25 2.94 -22.95
C PHE A 100 -15.08 4.38 -22.50
N GLY A 101 -15.80 4.75 -21.43
CA GLY A 101 -15.64 6.00 -20.71
C GLY A 101 -16.19 7.21 -21.48
N TYR A 102 -15.62 8.37 -21.17
CA TYR A 102 -15.95 9.65 -21.78
C TYR A 102 -15.58 9.66 -23.26
N SER A 103 -16.41 10.29 -24.09
CA SER A 103 -16.13 10.60 -25.50
C SER A 103 -16.36 12.09 -25.74
N CYS A 104 -15.42 12.77 -26.41
CA CYS A 104 -15.58 14.19 -26.71
C CYS A 104 -16.73 14.42 -27.68
N GLU A 105 -17.41 15.58 -27.57
CA GLU A 105 -18.50 15.95 -28.43
C GLU A 105 -18.02 16.50 -29.78
N ASN A 106 -18.72 16.11 -30.84
CA ASN A 106 -18.51 16.61 -32.22
C ASN A 106 -17.02 16.57 -32.68
N PRO A 107 -16.37 15.39 -32.68
CA PRO A 107 -15.02 15.27 -33.20
C PRO A 107 -14.95 15.53 -34.69
N LYS A 108 -13.90 16.21 -35.19
CA LYS A 108 -13.70 16.50 -36.59
C LYS A 108 -13.25 15.28 -37.40
N ASN A 109 -12.49 14.41 -36.77
CA ASN A 109 -11.95 13.17 -37.35
C ASN A 109 -11.54 12.23 -36.21
N LEU A 110 -11.00 11.06 -36.54
CA LEU A 110 -10.58 10.04 -35.54
C LEU A 110 -9.44 10.51 -34.63
N GLU A 111 -8.47 11.24 -35.15
CA GLU A 111 -7.37 11.80 -34.39
C GLU A 111 -7.86 12.84 -33.37
N ASP A 112 -8.76 13.71 -33.77
CA ASP A 112 -9.41 14.70 -32.91
C ASP A 112 -10.26 14.01 -31.83
N LEU A 113 -10.98 12.93 -32.16
CA LEU A 113 -11.71 12.11 -31.21
C LEU A 113 -10.77 11.58 -30.10
N TYR A 114 -9.68 10.94 -30.45
CA TYR A 114 -8.74 10.37 -29.49
C TYR A 114 -8.06 11.43 -28.65
N THR A 115 -7.53 12.47 -29.29
CA THR A 115 -6.78 13.52 -28.63
C THR A 115 -7.63 14.30 -27.63
N ARG A 116 -8.82 14.76 -28.07
CA ARG A 116 -9.72 15.53 -27.21
C ARG A 116 -10.35 14.67 -26.14
N THR A 117 -10.80 13.48 -26.43
CA THR A 117 -11.35 12.56 -25.43
C THR A 117 -10.35 12.36 -24.28
N ARG A 118 -9.10 12.08 -24.61
CA ARG A 118 -8.08 11.82 -23.58
C ARG A 118 -7.64 13.10 -22.83
N SER A 119 -7.54 14.22 -23.53
CA SER A 119 -7.15 15.49 -22.90
C SER A 119 -8.25 16.08 -22.01
N GLU A 120 -9.51 15.93 -22.40
CA GLU A 120 -10.69 16.41 -21.66
C GLU A 120 -11.08 15.44 -20.53
N GLY A 121 -10.99 14.12 -20.77
CA GLY A 121 -11.46 13.08 -19.87
C GLY A 121 -10.51 12.71 -18.74
N PHE A 122 -9.19 12.93 -18.89
CA PHE A 122 -8.21 12.65 -17.86
C PHE A 122 -7.75 13.91 -17.12
N GLY A 123 -7.74 13.85 -15.79
CA GLY A 123 -7.13 14.90 -14.96
C GLY A 123 -5.61 14.98 -15.12
N GLU A 124 -5.02 16.08 -14.69
CA GLU A 124 -3.59 16.38 -14.89
C GLU A 124 -2.65 15.32 -14.30
N GLU A 125 -2.93 14.84 -13.09
CA GLU A 125 -2.09 13.80 -12.45
C GLU A 125 -2.16 12.47 -13.22
N VAL A 126 -3.33 12.09 -13.73
CA VAL A 126 -3.49 10.88 -14.55
C VAL A 126 -2.73 10.99 -15.87
N LYS A 127 -2.82 12.14 -16.54
CA LYS A 127 -2.05 12.43 -17.77
C LYS A 127 -0.55 12.32 -17.52
N LYS A 128 -0.07 12.88 -16.41
CA LYS A 128 1.34 12.79 -15.99
C LYS A 128 1.78 11.35 -15.79
N ARG A 129 0.98 10.53 -15.10
CA ARG A 129 1.27 9.10 -14.90
C ARG A 129 1.27 8.30 -16.20
N ILE A 130 0.34 8.60 -17.12
CA ILE A 130 0.32 7.98 -18.44
C ILE A 130 1.61 8.31 -19.22
N LEU A 131 2.07 9.56 -19.21
CA LEU A 131 3.29 9.97 -19.89
C LEU A 131 4.54 9.28 -19.29
N ILE A 132 4.67 9.27 -17.97
CA ILE A 132 5.78 8.58 -17.27
C ILE A 132 5.76 7.09 -17.60
N GLY A 133 4.60 6.45 -17.54
CA GLY A 133 4.45 5.04 -17.85
C GLY A 133 4.79 4.70 -19.30
N THR A 134 4.34 5.51 -20.25
CA THR A 134 4.67 5.37 -21.66
C THR A 134 6.19 5.47 -21.88
N TYR A 135 6.85 6.41 -21.23
CA TYR A 135 8.30 6.55 -21.27
C TYR A 135 9.01 5.31 -20.70
N CYS A 136 8.63 4.84 -19.53
CA CYS A 136 9.22 3.65 -18.89
C CYS A 136 9.04 2.36 -19.71
N LEU A 137 7.97 2.28 -20.52
CA LEU A 137 7.67 1.13 -21.39
C LEU A 137 8.26 1.27 -22.80
N SER A 138 8.85 2.41 -23.16
CA SER A 138 9.37 2.63 -24.50
C SER A 138 10.67 1.87 -24.76
N ALA A 139 10.97 1.64 -26.06
CA ALA A 139 12.19 0.98 -26.47
C ALA A 139 13.45 1.70 -25.94
N GLY A 140 14.39 0.94 -25.40
CA GLY A 140 15.61 1.46 -24.78
C GLY A 140 15.48 1.80 -23.28
N TYR A 141 14.28 2.00 -22.75
CA TYR A 141 14.04 2.28 -21.33
C TYR A 141 13.36 1.13 -20.59
N PHE A 142 12.70 0.24 -21.29
CA PHE A 142 11.98 -0.90 -20.70
C PHE A 142 12.86 -1.75 -19.79
N ASP A 143 14.05 -2.15 -20.26
CA ASP A 143 14.97 -2.98 -19.48
C ASP A 143 15.57 -2.19 -18.29
N ALA A 144 15.92 -0.93 -18.54
CA ALA A 144 16.58 -0.08 -17.54
C ALA A 144 15.67 0.33 -16.39
N TYR A 145 14.39 0.51 -16.65
CA TYR A 145 13.42 0.97 -15.65
C TYR A 145 12.42 -0.13 -15.28
N TYR A 146 11.57 -0.57 -16.21
CA TYR A 146 10.44 -1.45 -15.88
C TYR A 146 10.92 -2.83 -15.41
N LEU A 147 11.79 -3.51 -16.15
CA LEU A 147 12.29 -4.81 -15.73
C LEU A 147 13.12 -4.74 -14.44
N LYS A 148 13.89 -3.66 -14.25
CA LYS A 148 14.62 -3.44 -13.00
C LYS A 148 13.66 -3.26 -11.81
N ALA A 149 12.60 -2.47 -11.97
CA ALA A 149 11.58 -2.29 -10.95
C ALA A 149 10.84 -3.59 -10.61
N GLN A 150 10.54 -4.43 -11.61
CA GLN A 150 9.94 -5.76 -11.38
C GLN A 150 10.88 -6.69 -10.60
N LYS A 151 12.18 -6.65 -10.84
CA LYS A 151 13.17 -7.40 -10.05
C LYS A 151 13.19 -6.92 -8.59
N ILE A 152 13.14 -5.61 -8.36
CA ILE A 152 13.05 -5.03 -7.01
C ILE A 152 11.76 -5.50 -6.32
N ARG A 153 10.61 -5.45 -7.00
CA ARG A 153 9.35 -5.98 -6.49
C ARG A 153 9.48 -7.43 -6.03
N THR A 154 10.17 -8.27 -6.80
CA THR A 154 10.42 -9.66 -6.43
C THR A 154 11.25 -9.76 -5.14
N LEU A 155 12.32 -8.96 -5.00
CA LEU A 155 13.15 -8.95 -3.78
C LEU A 155 12.36 -8.51 -2.54
N VAL A 156 11.52 -7.48 -2.66
CA VAL A 156 10.62 -7.03 -1.59
C VAL A 156 9.66 -8.15 -1.21
N THR A 157 9.03 -8.81 -2.19
CA THR A 157 8.11 -9.92 -1.94
C THR A 157 8.80 -11.09 -1.21
N GLU A 158 10.01 -11.45 -1.63
CA GLU A 158 10.77 -12.54 -0.98
C GLU A 158 11.19 -12.16 0.46
N SER A 159 11.47 -10.89 0.73
CA SER A 159 11.75 -10.42 2.08
C SER A 159 10.55 -10.65 3.03
N PHE A 160 9.35 -10.26 2.61
CA PHE A 160 8.13 -10.55 3.37
C PHE A 160 7.89 -12.06 3.52
N LYS A 161 8.03 -12.84 2.45
CA LYS A 161 7.88 -14.31 2.53
C LYS A 161 8.83 -14.94 3.52
N LYS A 162 10.07 -14.43 3.62
CA LYS A 162 11.05 -14.90 4.60
C LYS A 162 10.58 -14.56 6.03
N ALA A 163 10.14 -13.33 6.27
CA ALA A 163 9.65 -12.91 7.59
C ALA A 163 8.41 -13.72 8.03
N PHE A 164 7.45 -13.96 7.13
CA PHE A 164 6.24 -14.73 7.43
C PHE A 164 6.45 -16.23 7.68
N LYS A 165 7.67 -16.75 7.58
CA LYS A 165 7.97 -18.10 8.09
C LYS A 165 7.97 -18.16 9.62
N ASP A 166 8.24 -17.04 10.25
CA ASP A 166 8.46 -16.94 11.68
C ASP A 166 7.37 -16.17 12.43
N VAL A 167 6.61 -15.34 11.71
CA VAL A 167 5.58 -14.46 12.29
C VAL A 167 4.29 -14.55 11.50
N SER A 168 3.17 -14.25 12.14
CA SER A 168 1.84 -14.27 11.51
C SER A 168 1.41 -12.91 10.98
N VAL A 169 1.90 -11.82 11.58
CA VAL A 169 1.56 -10.45 11.22
C VAL A 169 2.81 -9.58 11.41
N ILE A 170 2.99 -8.58 10.58
CA ILE A 170 4.07 -7.59 10.72
C ILE A 170 3.44 -6.26 11.10
N ALA A 171 4.00 -5.58 12.11
CA ALA A 171 3.56 -4.25 12.55
C ALA A 171 4.53 -3.19 12.04
N MET A 172 4.00 -2.12 11.42
CA MET A 172 4.76 -0.97 10.91
C MET A 172 4.03 0.33 11.20
N PRO A 173 4.71 1.50 11.24
CA PRO A 173 4.01 2.78 11.13
C PRO A 173 3.21 2.86 9.83
N THR A 174 2.09 3.58 9.82
CA THR A 174 1.35 3.81 8.56
C THR A 174 2.00 4.90 7.73
N CYS A 175 2.40 6.00 8.36
CA CYS A 175 2.99 7.16 7.70
C CYS A 175 4.28 7.60 8.40
N SER A 176 5.11 8.36 7.69
CA SER A 176 6.38 8.88 8.21
C SER A 176 6.21 10.06 9.18
N ASN A 177 5.04 10.72 9.14
CA ASN A 177 4.66 11.85 10.01
C ASN A 177 3.13 11.97 10.07
N THR A 178 2.62 12.99 10.79
CA THR A 178 1.21 13.37 10.80
C THR A 178 0.79 14.05 9.50
N ALA A 179 -0.52 14.31 9.35
CA ALA A 179 -1.02 15.13 8.25
C ALA A 179 -0.30 16.49 8.21
N PHE A 180 0.03 16.93 7.03
CA PHE A 180 0.68 18.23 6.76
C PHE A 180 -0.38 19.30 6.46
N ASP A 181 0.00 20.58 6.63
CA ASP A 181 -0.87 21.70 6.30
C ASP A 181 -1.15 21.76 4.79
N LEU A 182 -2.37 22.19 4.43
CA LEU A 182 -2.72 22.42 3.04
C LEU A 182 -1.70 23.36 2.39
N GLU A 183 -1.29 23.02 1.17
CA GLU A 183 -0.32 23.78 0.36
C GLU A 183 1.12 23.86 0.93
N SER A 184 1.41 23.20 2.06
CA SER A 184 2.75 23.22 2.67
C SER A 184 3.78 22.39 1.90
N ILE A 185 3.35 21.36 1.18
CA ILE A 185 4.23 20.48 0.38
C ILE A 185 4.12 20.89 -1.08
N GLN A 186 5.12 21.62 -1.55
CA GLN A 186 5.28 21.99 -2.97
C GLN A 186 6.20 21.01 -3.71
N ASP A 187 7.04 20.26 -2.98
CA ASP A 187 7.95 19.28 -3.55
C ASP A 187 7.26 17.93 -3.69
N PRO A 188 7.05 17.43 -4.93
CA PRO A 188 6.43 16.12 -5.16
C PRO A 188 7.17 14.95 -4.48
N ILE A 189 8.48 15.02 -4.34
CA ILE A 189 9.29 13.97 -3.71
C ILE A 189 8.92 13.83 -2.24
N LYS A 190 8.78 14.96 -1.52
CA LYS A 190 8.36 14.93 -0.11
C LYS A 190 6.94 14.39 0.07
N MET A 191 6.05 14.65 -0.89
CA MET A 191 4.71 14.07 -0.89
C MET A 191 4.77 12.56 -1.05
N TYR A 192 5.62 12.06 -1.94
CA TYR A 192 5.79 10.63 -2.20
C TYR A 192 6.41 9.88 -1.01
N GLU A 193 7.27 10.53 -0.22
CA GLU A 193 7.85 9.95 1.00
C GLU A 193 6.79 9.57 2.07
N GLN A 194 5.56 10.13 1.99
CA GLN A 194 4.46 9.75 2.89
C GLN A 194 4.07 8.27 2.74
N ASP A 195 4.24 7.71 1.55
CA ASP A 195 3.80 6.37 1.20
C ASP A 195 4.87 5.28 1.45
N ILE A 196 6.02 5.66 2.04
CA ILE A 196 7.19 4.77 2.18
C ILE A 196 6.89 3.48 2.95
N TYR A 197 5.95 3.51 3.91
CA TYR A 197 5.60 2.34 4.72
C TYR A 197 4.39 1.56 4.18
N THR A 198 3.60 2.13 3.28
CA THR A 198 2.41 1.46 2.71
C THR A 198 2.69 0.82 1.36
N ILE A 199 3.57 1.40 0.56
CA ILE A 199 3.95 0.87 -0.76
C ILE A 199 4.49 -0.57 -0.72
N PRO A 200 5.34 -0.98 0.24
CA PRO A 200 5.89 -2.34 0.26
C PRO A 200 4.82 -3.44 0.29
N ALA A 201 3.76 -3.28 1.09
CA ALA A 201 2.66 -4.24 1.15
C ALA A 201 1.93 -4.33 -0.20
N ASN A 202 1.71 -3.19 -0.88
CA ASN A 202 1.08 -3.14 -2.20
C ASN A 202 1.94 -3.84 -3.27
N LEU A 203 3.26 -3.60 -3.30
CA LEU A 203 4.17 -4.26 -4.23
C LEU A 203 4.23 -5.78 -4.01
N ALA A 204 4.19 -6.21 -2.75
CA ALA A 204 4.23 -7.62 -2.39
C ALA A 204 2.87 -8.33 -2.54
N GLY A 205 1.76 -7.60 -2.76
CA GLY A 205 0.41 -8.16 -2.89
C GLY A 205 -0.13 -8.71 -1.58
N LEU A 206 0.12 -8.01 -0.46
CA LEU A 206 -0.23 -8.45 0.89
C LEU A 206 -1.43 -7.66 1.43
N PRO A 207 -2.33 -8.31 2.19
CA PRO A 207 -3.36 -7.60 2.92
C PRO A 207 -2.75 -6.76 4.04
N ALA A 208 -3.25 -5.54 4.19
CA ALA A 208 -2.82 -4.63 5.24
C ALA A 208 -4.00 -3.81 5.78
N ILE A 209 -3.90 -3.40 7.04
CA ILE A 209 -4.88 -2.55 7.70
C ILE A 209 -4.14 -1.48 8.52
N SER A 210 -4.61 -0.25 8.44
CA SER A 210 -4.18 0.84 9.31
C SER A 210 -5.23 1.10 10.37
N ILE A 211 -4.79 1.23 11.62
CA ILE A 211 -5.67 1.52 12.76
C ILE A 211 -5.14 2.74 13.53
N PRO A 212 -6.02 3.51 14.20
CA PRO A 212 -5.60 4.59 15.09
C PRO A 212 -4.66 4.09 16.19
N ALA A 213 -3.57 4.79 16.41
CA ALA A 213 -2.51 4.34 17.33
C ALA A 213 -1.88 5.47 18.16
N GLY A 214 -2.49 6.63 18.20
CA GLY A 214 -2.04 7.79 18.98
C GLY A 214 -2.24 9.10 18.25
N ASN A 215 -1.76 10.17 18.87
CA ASN A 215 -1.92 11.54 18.37
C ASN A 215 -0.63 12.35 18.53
N GLN A 216 -0.40 13.25 17.60
CA GLN A 216 0.59 14.31 17.70
C GLN A 216 -0.10 15.65 17.44
N LYS A 217 -0.14 16.57 18.41
CA LYS A 217 -0.81 17.89 18.27
C LYS A 217 -2.26 17.78 17.78
N ASN A 218 -3.02 16.83 18.27
CA ASN A 218 -4.38 16.48 17.85
C ASN A 218 -4.52 15.93 16.41
N LEU A 219 -3.43 15.58 15.76
CA LEU A 219 -3.42 14.88 14.49
C LEU A 219 -3.17 13.39 14.72
N PRO A 220 -3.98 12.48 14.13
CA PRO A 220 -3.86 11.05 14.39
C PRO A 220 -2.59 10.45 13.77
N LEU A 221 -2.07 9.44 14.45
CA LEU A 221 -1.03 8.54 13.95
C LEU A 221 -1.62 7.14 13.78
N GLY A 222 -1.13 6.41 12.79
CA GLY A 222 -1.59 5.07 12.47
C GLY A 222 -0.54 3.99 12.74
N LEU A 223 -1.00 2.83 13.23
CA LEU A 223 -0.25 1.58 13.24
C LEU A 223 -0.79 0.71 12.10
N GLN A 224 0.10 0.17 11.27
CA GLN A 224 -0.24 -0.72 10.19
C GLN A 224 0.08 -2.17 10.57
N PHE A 225 -0.89 -3.07 10.37
CA PHE A 225 -0.67 -4.51 10.41
C PHE A 225 -0.72 -5.07 9.00
N ILE A 226 0.32 -5.83 8.64
CA ILE A 226 0.45 -6.50 7.34
C ILE A 226 0.36 -8.00 7.58
N GLY A 227 -0.53 -8.69 6.88
CA GLY A 227 -0.70 -10.15 6.92
C GLY A 227 -0.01 -10.84 5.75
N ASN A 228 0.16 -12.15 5.86
CA ASN A 228 0.56 -12.95 4.71
C ASN A 228 -0.56 -12.99 3.66
N HIS A 229 -0.24 -13.42 2.46
CA HIS A 229 -1.20 -13.51 1.34
C HIS A 229 -2.47 -14.28 1.74
N LEU A 230 -3.65 -13.68 1.50
CA LEU A 230 -4.98 -14.20 1.87
C LEU A 230 -5.18 -14.44 3.38
N GLN A 231 -4.44 -13.74 4.25
CA GLN A 231 -4.57 -13.83 5.71
C GLN A 231 -5.25 -12.59 6.32
N GLU A 232 -6.31 -12.11 5.68
CA GLU A 232 -7.11 -10.96 6.16
C GLU A 232 -7.64 -11.17 7.57
N ALA A 233 -8.01 -12.41 7.92
CA ALA A 233 -8.49 -12.78 9.25
C ALA A 233 -7.48 -12.43 10.34
N SER A 234 -6.20 -12.71 10.11
CA SER A 234 -5.13 -12.45 11.08
C SER A 234 -4.97 -10.96 11.38
N ILE A 235 -4.97 -10.12 10.35
CA ILE A 235 -4.85 -8.67 10.54
C ILE A 235 -6.10 -8.05 11.18
N LEU A 236 -7.31 -8.53 10.84
CA LEU A 236 -8.54 -8.11 11.47
C LEU A 236 -8.59 -8.50 12.95
N ASN A 237 -8.17 -9.73 13.27
CA ASN A 237 -8.15 -10.24 14.64
C ASN A 237 -7.19 -9.44 15.53
N ILE A 238 -5.94 -9.24 15.10
CA ILE A 238 -4.98 -8.47 15.90
C ILE A 238 -5.39 -7.00 16.04
N SER A 239 -5.96 -6.40 14.98
CA SER A 239 -6.49 -5.04 15.03
C SER A 239 -7.63 -4.90 16.03
N HIS A 240 -8.56 -5.85 16.05
CA HIS A 240 -9.65 -5.88 17.03
C HIS A 240 -9.13 -6.04 18.46
N LYS A 241 -8.14 -6.94 18.68
CA LYS A 241 -7.48 -7.09 19.97
C LYS A 241 -6.79 -5.78 20.41
N PHE A 242 -6.07 -5.11 19.50
CA PHE A 242 -5.41 -3.83 19.77
C PHE A 242 -6.42 -2.74 20.15
N GLN A 243 -7.54 -2.63 19.45
CA GLN A 243 -8.60 -1.67 19.78
C GLN A 243 -9.21 -1.91 21.17
N LYS A 244 -9.24 -3.14 21.66
CA LYS A 244 -9.66 -3.45 23.04
C LYS A 244 -8.64 -3.09 24.11
N MET A 245 -7.38 -2.93 23.72
CA MET A 245 -6.26 -2.56 24.61
C MET A 245 -6.03 -1.05 24.66
N SER A 246 -6.64 -0.31 23.73
CA SER A 246 -6.42 1.14 23.55
C SER A 246 -7.75 1.86 23.24
N ASP A 247 -7.80 3.16 23.59
CA ASP A 247 -8.99 4.03 23.36
C ASP A 247 -8.77 4.98 22.17
N TYR A 248 -7.78 4.71 21.30
CA TYR A 248 -7.45 5.61 20.18
C TYR A 248 -8.51 5.70 19.07
N HIS A 249 -9.50 4.82 19.11
CA HIS A 249 -10.59 4.74 18.13
C HIS A 249 -11.92 5.31 18.63
N VAL A 250 -11.94 5.84 19.84
CA VAL A 250 -13.12 6.42 20.52
C VAL A 250 -13.13 7.94 20.39
#